data_a4eaf2a8dfa662920a38c13302672fff
#
_entry.id   a4eaf2a8dfa662920a38c13302672fff
#
_cell.length_a   1.000
_cell.length_b   1.000
_cell.length_c   1.000
_cell.angle_alpha   90.00
_cell.angle_beta   90.00
_cell.angle_gamma   90.00
#
_symmetry.space_group_name_H-M   'P 1'
#
loop_
_entity.id
_entity.type
_entity.pdbx_description
1 polymer ?
#
loop_
_entity_poly.entity_id
_entity_poly.type
_entity_poly.pdbx_seq_one_letter_code
_entity_poly.pdbx_strand_id
1 'polypeptide(L)'
;MINKKYIYLGFIFLFLVIIKFTNPPIIKKLSFINHDFYQKMFNRGEVKSVTIVDIDEKSLAKIGQFPWRRDVYSKILDNLNQYNPSVIAFDIVFSEEDKQNPKDLLLQLQKESDKFLDIKVTNTNQVFIDSLKRSKVVLPVIGEPNDNFIENNSEPKLRLIVKGDNPKNFIYKYKNKITSLENLNSAAKGIGSISLLPNIDGIIRNVPILYNIDNKIWPSLALEAVRVATGQKNLLVQSDKNGIKSIKTRKNIIPSDQNGVINVKYKKFDKKNYISAVDIINNNFDQKRIENKIILIGS
;
A
#
# COMPACT_ATOMS: atom_id res chain seq x y z
N MET A 1 27.97 19.64 -54.54
CA MET A 1 27.65 20.63 -53.47
C MET A 1 26.50 20.08 -52.65
N ILE A 2 26.72 19.78 -51.39
CA ILE A 2 25.62 19.34 -50.48
C ILE A 2 24.65 20.50 -50.27
N ASN A 3 23.39 20.30 -50.57
CA ASN A 3 22.36 21.32 -50.45
C ASN A 3 22.26 21.78 -48.98
N LYS A 4 22.36 23.08 -48.71
CA LYS A 4 22.30 23.67 -47.38
C LYS A 4 21.11 23.15 -46.54
N LYS A 5 20.00 22.80 -47.17
CA LYS A 5 18.84 22.18 -46.53
C LYS A 5 19.17 20.87 -45.80
N TYR A 6 20.01 20.02 -46.39
CA TYR A 6 20.38 18.74 -45.74
C TYR A 6 21.32 18.94 -44.55
N ILE A 7 22.14 20.00 -44.57
CA ILE A 7 22.99 20.38 -43.43
C ILE A 7 22.12 20.82 -42.27
N TYR A 8 21.12 21.68 -42.49
CA TYR A 8 20.18 22.08 -41.43
C TYR A 8 19.36 20.92 -40.89
N LEU A 9 18.87 20.02 -41.74
CA LEU A 9 18.19 18.81 -41.30
C LEU A 9 19.09 17.93 -40.44
N GLY A 10 20.37 17.79 -40.80
CA GLY A 10 21.36 17.06 -39.97
C GLY A 10 21.56 17.68 -38.57
N PHE A 11 21.65 19.02 -38.50
CA PHE A 11 21.74 19.72 -37.22
C PHE A 11 20.48 19.56 -36.37
N ILE A 12 19.29 19.66 -36.94
CA ILE A 12 18.03 19.44 -36.21
C ILE A 12 17.96 18.01 -35.68
N PHE A 13 18.31 17.02 -36.53
CA PHE A 13 18.33 15.62 -36.11
C PHE A 13 19.30 15.37 -34.96
N LEU A 14 20.53 15.89 -35.08
CA LEU A 14 21.54 15.77 -34.02
C LEU A 14 21.06 16.43 -32.72
N PHE A 15 20.45 17.60 -32.79
CA PHE A 15 19.86 18.31 -31.65
C PHE A 15 18.75 17.49 -30.97
N LEU A 16 17.84 16.88 -31.74
CA LEU A 16 16.80 16.00 -31.22
C LEU A 16 17.37 14.75 -30.55
N VAL A 17 18.44 14.17 -31.12
CA VAL A 17 19.16 13.04 -30.55
C VAL A 17 19.79 13.44 -29.21
N ILE A 18 20.46 14.59 -29.16
CA ILE A 18 21.05 15.10 -27.90
C ILE A 18 19.96 15.31 -26.85
N ILE A 19 18.84 15.94 -27.18
CA ILE A 19 17.70 16.12 -26.26
C ILE A 19 17.20 14.79 -25.71
N LYS A 20 17.08 13.76 -26.59
CA LYS A 20 16.61 12.44 -26.20
C LYS A 20 17.59 11.77 -25.22
N PHE A 21 18.89 11.89 -25.42
CA PHE A 21 19.89 11.28 -24.55
C PHE A 21 20.11 12.03 -23.24
N THR A 22 20.11 13.38 -23.27
CA THR A 22 20.31 14.20 -22.07
C THR A 22 19.06 14.31 -21.21
N ASN A 23 17.87 14.07 -21.79
CA ASN A 23 16.57 14.11 -21.11
C ASN A 23 16.44 15.30 -20.15
N PRO A 24 16.58 16.55 -20.65
CA PRO A 24 16.69 17.74 -19.79
C PRO A 24 15.41 17.92 -18.94
N PRO A 25 15.50 18.53 -17.75
CA PRO A 25 14.38 18.71 -16.81
C PRO A 25 13.14 19.35 -17.44
N ILE A 26 13.34 20.27 -18.37
CA ILE A 26 12.26 20.95 -19.11
C ILE A 26 11.43 19.94 -19.94
N ILE A 27 12.10 19.03 -20.64
CA ILE A 27 11.42 18.01 -21.44
C ILE A 27 10.67 17.02 -20.55
N LYS A 28 11.28 16.62 -19.41
CA LYS A 28 10.57 15.83 -18.40
C LYS A 28 9.31 16.52 -17.91
N LYS A 29 9.39 17.81 -17.58
CA LYS A 29 8.26 18.59 -17.10
C LYS A 29 7.14 18.68 -18.15
N LEU A 30 7.49 18.93 -19.41
CA LEU A 30 6.53 18.92 -20.53
C LEU A 30 5.89 17.54 -20.72
N SER A 31 6.66 16.47 -20.59
CA SER A 31 6.15 15.10 -20.65
C SER A 31 5.13 14.83 -19.53
N PHE A 32 5.37 15.30 -18.30
CA PHE A 32 4.42 15.18 -17.19
C PHE A 32 3.13 15.96 -17.45
N ILE A 33 3.24 17.21 -17.92
CA ILE A 33 2.06 18.02 -18.27
C ILE A 33 1.22 17.33 -19.34
N ASN A 34 1.88 16.79 -20.38
CA ASN A 34 1.21 16.07 -21.44
C ASN A 34 0.53 14.79 -20.93
N HIS A 35 1.23 14.00 -20.10
CA HIS A 35 0.66 12.82 -19.46
C HIS A 35 -0.58 13.16 -18.64
N ASP A 36 -0.51 14.21 -17.80
CA ASP A 36 -1.62 14.63 -16.93
C ASP A 36 -2.81 15.14 -17.76
N PHE A 37 -2.55 15.84 -18.88
CA PHE A 37 -3.56 16.27 -19.80
C PHE A 37 -4.32 15.09 -20.41
N TYR A 38 -3.59 14.07 -20.91
CA TYR A 38 -4.22 12.85 -21.43
C TYR A 38 -5.00 12.10 -20.33
N GLN A 39 -4.49 12.04 -19.13
CA GLN A 39 -5.20 11.43 -17.99
C GLN A 39 -6.56 12.11 -17.73
N LYS A 40 -6.63 13.43 -17.86
CA LYS A 40 -7.88 14.21 -17.68
C LYS A 40 -8.88 14.01 -18.81
N MET A 41 -8.41 13.84 -20.05
CA MET A 41 -9.27 13.67 -21.23
C MET A 41 -10.00 12.33 -21.26
N PHE A 42 -9.36 11.27 -20.76
CA PHE A 42 -9.95 9.93 -20.80
C PHE A 42 -10.77 9.69 -19.53
N ASN A 43 -12.09 9.92 -19.63
CA ASN A 43 -13.02 9.57 -18.57
C ASN A 43 -13.07 8.04 -18.42
N ARG A 44 -12.70 7.56 -17.22
CA ARG A 44 -12.62 6.13 -16.91
C ARG A 44 -13.71 5.81 -15.93
N GLY A 45 -14.64 4.97 -16.31
CA GLY A 45 -15.79 4.56 -15.55
C GLY A 45 -15.62 4.44 -14.02
N GLU A 46 -16.67 4.24 -13.27
CA GLU A 46 -16.69 4.16 -11.81
C GLU A 46 -15.80 3.03 -11.25
N VAL A 47 -15.14 3.26 -10.11
CA VAL A 47 -14.49 2.19 -9.34
C VAL A 47 -15.54 1.56 -8.44
N LYS A 48 -16.06 0.41 -8.84
CA LYS A 48 -17.11 -0.30 -8.08
C LYS A 48 -16.58 -1.33 -7.09
N SER A 49 -15.29 -1.64 -7.13
CA SER A 49 -14.70 -2.76 -6.38
C SER A 49 -13.99 -2.36 -5.10
N VAL A 50 -13.82 -1.07 -4.84
CA VAL A 50 -13.05 -0.54 -3.70
C VAL A 50 -13.91 0.44 -2.92
N THR A 51 -13.88 0.32 -1.59
CA THR A 51 -14.43 1.30 -0.65
C THR A 51 -13.33 1.74 0.30
N ILE A 52 -13.29 3.02 0.60
CA ILE A 52 -12.33 3.62 1.54
C ILE A 52 -13.07 3.90 2.84
N VAL A 53 -12.56 3.36 3.94
CA VAL A 53 -12.96 3.72 5.30
C VAL A 53 -12.01 4.82 5.74
N ASP A 54 -12.55 6.03 5.78
CA ASP A 54 -11.81 7.27 5.97
C ASP A 54 -11.74 7.63 7.47
N ILE A 55 -10.52 7.85 7.97
CA ILE A 55 -10.26 8.43 9.30
C ILE A 55 -10.38 9.95 9.15
N ASP A 56 -11.59 10.39 8.93
CA ASP A 56 -11.96 11.78 8.65
C ASP A 56 -12.15 12.62 9.91
N GLU A 57 -12.31 13.94 9.74
CA GLU A 57 -12.57 14.88 10.82
C GLU A 57 -13.79 14.50 11.67
N LYS A 58 -14.83 13.92 11.05
CA LYS A 58 -16.01 13.42 11.76
C LYS A 58 -15.65 12.30 12.72
N SER A 59 -14.77 11.39 12.31
CA SER A 59 -14.29 10.30 13.14
C SER A 59 -13.39 10.81 14.26
N LEU A 60 -12.46 11.72 13.96
CA LEU A 60 -11.59 12.36 14.96
C LEU A 60 -12.40 13.11 16.03
N ALA A 61 -13.44 13.84 15.65
CA ALA A 61 -14.31 14.57 16.58
C ALA A 61 -15.12 13.65 17.51
N LYS A 62 -15.46 12.42 17.08
CA LYS A 62 -16.32 11.50 17.86
C LYS A 62 -15.54 10.46 18.65
N ILE A 63 -14.40 9.98 18.12
CA ILE A 63 -13.59 8.91 18.71
C ILE A 63 -12.42 9.50 19.50
N GLY A 64 -11.90 10.64 19.06
CA GLY A 64 -10.69 11.27 19.58
C GLY A 64 -9.57 11.32 18.53
N GLN A 65 -8.45 11.96 18.90
CA GLN A 65 -7.30 12.14 18.04
C GLN A 65 -6.62 10.80 17.71
N PHE A 66 -6.12 10.70 16.49
CA PHE A 66 -5.28 9.57 16.02
C PHE A 66 -3.86 9.67 16.66
N PRO A 67 -3.20 8.55 17.02
CA PRO A 67 -3.61 7.16 16.80
C PRO A 67 -4.62 6.64 17.85
N TRP A 68 -5.59 5.87 17.37
CA TRP A 68 -6.58 5.28 18.25
C TRP A 68 -6.09 4.02 18.93
N ARG A 69 -6.74 3.69 20.05
CA ARG A 69 -6.56 2.44 20.78
C ARG A 69 -6.92 1.21 19.90
N ARG A 70 -6.22 0.11 20.10
CA ARG A 70 -6.33 -1.08 19.24
C ARG A 70 -7.73 -1.70 19.17
N ASP A 71 -8.49 -1.62 20.24
CA ASP A 71 -9.88 -2.13 20.27
C ASP A 71 -10.84 -1.35 19.35
N VAL A 72 -10.55 -0.09 19.04
CA VAL A 72 -11.30 0.70 18.05
C VAL A 72 -11.15 0.06 16.66
N TYR A 73 -9.94 -0.32 16.27
CA TYR A 73 -9.70 -1.02 15.00
C TYR A 73 -10.34 -2.41 15.01
N SER A 74 -10.33 -3.10 16.16
CA SER A 74 -11.03 -4.39 16.29
C SER A 74 -12.52 -4.23 16.01
N LYS A 75 -13.15 -3.21 16.56
CA LYS A 75 -14.57 -2.93 16.33
C LYS A 75 -14.87 -2.61 14.87
N ILE A 76 -13.99 -1.84 14.22
CA ILE A 76 -14.10 -1.58 12.77
C ILE A 76 -14.04 -2.90 11.99
N LEU A 77 -13.05 -3.76 12.28
CA LEU A 77 -12.92 -5.05 11.61
C LEU A 77 -14.12 -5.96 11.83
N ASP A 78 -14.59 -6.07 13.06
CA ASP A 78 -15.72 -6.94 13.42
C ASP A 78 -17.01 -6.49 12.75
N ASN A 79 -17.26 -5.17 12.67
CA ASN A 79 -18.42 -4.62 11.97
C ASN A 79 -18.33 -4.83 10.45
N LEU A 80 -17.16 -4.62 9.86
CA LEU A 80 -16.94 -4.86 8.43
C LEU A 80 -17.11 -6.34 8.06
N ASN A 81 -16.61 -7.26 8.89
CA ASN A 81 -16.66 -8.70 8.63
C ASN A 81 -18.09 -9.25 8.58
N GLN A 82 -19.08 -8.61 9.23
CA GLN A 82 -20.48 -9.00 9.15
C GLN A 82 -21.02 -8.95 7.71
N TYR A 83 -20.39 -8.15 6.83
CA TYR A 83 -20.82 -7.93 5.45
C TYR A 83 -19.88 -8.52 4.40
N ASN A 84 -19.06 -9.51 4.78
CA ASN A 84 -18.23 -10.29 3.88
C ASN A 84 -17.40 -9.48 2.88
N PRO A 85 -16.50 -8.56 3.32
CA PRO A 85 -15.56 -7.89 2.44
C PRO A 85 -14.63 -8.92 1.78
N SER A 86 -14.22 -8.67 0.54
CA SER A 86 -13.23 -9.52 -0.14
C SER A 86 -11.89 -9.53 0.59
N VAL A 87 -11.48 -8.35 1.07
CA VAL A 87 -10.27 -8.10 1.86
C VAL A 87 -10.36 -6.73 2.52
N ILE A 88 -9.69 -6.58 3.64
CA ILE A 88 -9.50 -5.29 4.32
C ILE A 88 -8.00 -4.99 4.32
N ALA A 89 -7.57 -3.85 3.80
CA ALA A 89 -6.18 -3.43 3.79
C ALA A 89 -6.02 -2.13 4.59
N PHE A 90 -5.05 -2.09 5.48
CA PHE A 90 -4.71 -0.91 6.25
C PHE A 90 -3.61 -0.10 5.56
N ASP A 91 -3.80 1.21 5.50
CA ASP A 91 -2.74 2.19 5.20
C ASP A 91 -2.23 2.83 6.50
N ILE A 92 -2.06 2.01 7.53
CA ILE A 92 -1.65 2.38 8.88
C ILE A 92 -0.66 1.35 9.39
N VAL A 93 0.57 1.76 9.69
CA VAL A 93 1.59 0.90 10.30
C VAL A 93 1.43 0.90 11.81
N PHE A 94 1.31 -0.26 12.40
CA PHE A 94 1.22 -0.47 13.85
C PHE A 94 2.57 -0.90 14.42
N SER A 95 3.58 -0.04 14.32
CA SER A 95 4.97 -0.34 14.64
C SER A 95 5.27 -0.34 16.14
N GLU A 96 4.41 0.25 16.96
CA GLU A 96 4.57 0.33 18.41
C GLU A 96 3.41 -0.35 19.13
N GLU A 97 3.64 -0.72 20.40
CA GLU A 97 2.59 -1.19 21.29
C GLU A 97 1.53 -0.10 21.52
N ASP A 98 0.32 -0.52 21.87
CA ASP A 98 -0.78 0.40 22.17
C ASP A 98 -0.52 1.12 23.50
N LYS A 99 -0.06 2.36 23.44
CA LYS A 99 0.24 3.20 24.62
C LYS A 99 -0.99 3.46 25.51
N GLN A 100 -2.19 3.24 24.98
CA GLN A 100 -3.46 3.39 25.70
C GLN A 100 -4.06 2.03 26.14
N ASN A 101 -3.30 0.94 26.07
CA ASN A 101 -3.77 -0.38 26.48
C ASN A 101 -4.04 -0.41 27.98
N PRO A 102 -5.30 -0.64 28.43
CA PRO A 102 -5.64 -0.63 29.85
C PRO A 102 -4.86 -1.64 30.69
N LYS A 103 -4.47 -2.78 30.09
CA LYS A 103 -3.67 -3.79 30.77
C LYS A 103 -2.28 -3.27 31.12
N ASP A 104 -1.63 -2.57 30.21
CA ASP A 104 -0.27 -2.07 30.42
C ASP A 104 -0.27 -0.90 31.41
N LEU A 105 -1.29 -0.03 31.35
CA LEU A 105 -1.51 1.03 32.32
C LEU A 105 -1.76 0.48 33.73
N LEU A 106 -2.55 -0.59 33.86
CA LEU A 106 -2.77 -1.23 35.13
C LEU A 106 -1.47 -1.80 35.71
N LEU A 107 -0.66 -2.50 34.91
CA LEU A 107 0.63 -3.06 35.31
C LEU A 107 1.61 -1.96 35.75
N GLN A 108 1.59 -0.81 35.10
CA GLN A 108 2.41 0.33 35.49
C GLN A 108 1.97 0.88 36.86
N LEU A 109 0.67 1.10 37.08
CA LEU A 109 0.12 1.57 38.35
C LEU A 109 0.40 0.60 39.48
N GLN A 110 0.33 -0.71 39.27
CA GLN A 110 0.69 -1.74 40.27
C GLN A 110 2.15 -1.67 40.67
N LYS A 111 3.06 -1.44 39.72
CA LYS A 111 4.49 -1.28 39.99
C LYS A 111 4.80 -0.01 40.79
N GLU A 112 4.10 1.10 40.48
CA GLU A 112 4.31 2.38 41.17
C GLU A 112 3.71 2.43 42.57
N SER A 113 2.61 1.71 42.82
CA SER A 113 1.86 1.77 44.08
C SER A 113 2.17 0.63 45.08
N ASP A 114 2.96 -0.35 44.66
CA ASP A 114 3.25 -1.59 45.41
C ASP A 114 1.97 -2.34 45.87
N LYS A 115 0.82 -2.02 45.23
CA LYS A 115 -0.47 -2.62 45.54
C LYS A 115 -0.91 -3.53 44.38
N PHE A 116 -1.22 -4.77 44.72
CA PHE A 116 -1.86 -5.67 43.78
C PHE A 116 -3.34 -5.30 43.65
N LEU A 117 -3.75 -4.86 42.43
CA LEU A 117 -5.14 -4.59 42.11
C LEU A 117 -5.67 -5.73 41.21
N ASP A 118 -6.55 -6.54 41.80
CA ASP A 118 -7.23 -7.61 41.04
C ASP A 118 -8.39 -7.02 40.22
N ILE A 119 -8.02 -6.23 39.21
CA ILE A 119 -8.96 -5.62 38.27
C ILE A 119 -8.80 -6.30 36.94
N LYS A 120 -9.88 -6.90 36.44
CA LYS A 120 -9.93 -7.48 35.10
C LYS A 120 -10.06 -6.37 34.04
N VAL A 121 -8.97 -6.10 33.34
CA VAL A 121 -8.95 -5.12 32.23
C VAL A 121 -8.74 -5.81 30.89
N THR A 122 -9.28 -5.19 29.84
CA THR A 122 -9.15 -5.69 28.48
C THR A 122 -7.73 -5.42 27.95
N ASN A 123 -7.11 -6.43 27.37
CA ASN A 123 -5.89 -6.26 26.59
C ASN A 123 -6.25 -5.92 25.14
N THR A 124 -6.17 -4.65 24.77
CA THR A 124 -6.57 -4.14 23.45
C THR A 124 -5.72 -4.69 22.31
N ASN A 125 -4.41 -4.93 22.55
CA ASN A 125 -3.53 -5.60 21.60
C ASN A 125 -4.02 -7.02 21.29
N GLN A 126 -4.39 -7.80 22.30
CA GLN A 126 -4.89 -9.16 22.08
C GLN A 126 -6.23 -9.19 21.34
N VAL A 127 -7.14 -8.28 21.68
CA VAL A 127 -8.43 -8.15 20.99
C VAL A 127 -8.21 -7.86 19.51
N PHE A 128 -7.27 -6.98 19.18
CA PHE A 128 -6.94 -6.65 17.79
C PHE A 128 -6.31 -7.83 17.04
N ILE A 129 -5.37 -8.54 17.67
CA ILE A 129 -4.77 -9.78 17.11
C ILE A 129 -5.87 -10.79 16.77
N ASP A 130 -6.82 -10.98 17.66
CA ASP A 130 -7.90 -11.95 17.45
C ASP A 130 -8.85 -11.52 16.33
N SER A 131 -9.13 -10.23 16.20
CA SER A 131 -9.90 -9.68 15.06
C SER A 131 -9.14 -9.84 13.74
N LEU A 132 -7.82 -9.62 13.71
CA LEU A 132 -6.99 -9.86 12.52
C LEU A 132 -7.02 -11.33 12.08
N LYS A 133 -6.92 -12.28 13.01
CA LYS A 133 -6.97 -13.73 12.70
C LYS A 133 -8.28 -14.14 12.04
N ARG A 134 -9.41 -13.58 12.49
CA ARG A 134 -10.76 -13.86 11.96
C ARG A 134 -11.01 -13.19 10.62
N SER A 135 -10.23 -12.19 10.25
CA SER A 135 -10.45 -11.32 9.09
C SER A 135 -9.48 -11.63 7.95
N LYS A 136 -9.87 -11.27 6.73
CA LYS A 136 -8.95 -11.23 5.58
C LYS A 136 -8.25 -9.87 5.55
N VAL A 137 -7.24 -9.69 6.40
CA VAL A 137 -6.54 -8.40 6.53
C VAL A 137 -5.17 -8.43 5.88
N VAL A 138 -4.82 -7.30 5.26
CA VAL A 138 -3.47 -6.98 4.77
C VAL A 138 -2.95 -5.78 5.55
N LEU A 139 -1.78 -5.92 6.15
CA LEU A 139 -1.08 -4.86 6.87
C LEU A 139 0.02 -4.25 5.99
N PRO A 140 0.39 -2.99 6.22
CA PRO A 140 1.42 -2.33 5.43
C PRO A 140 2.84 -2.66 5.91
N VAL A 141 3.78 -2.47 4.98
CA VAL A 141 5.21 -2.35 5.22
C VAL A 141 5.72 -1.13 4.46
N ILE A 142 6.68 -0.41 5.04
CA ILE A 142 7.37 0.72 4.40
C ILE A 142 8.82 0.30 4.17
N GLY A 143 9.31 0.47 2.94
CA GLY A 143 10.73 0.34 2.64
C GLY A 143 11.47 1.57 3.11
N GLU A 144 12.58 1.36 3.81
CA GLU A 144 13.40 2.42 4.40
C GLU A 144 14.82 2.41 3.79
N PRO A 145 15.32 3.54 3.26
CA PRO A 145 16.63 3.61 2.64
C PRO A 145 17.79 3.57 3.65
N ASN A 146 17.57 3.97 4.91
CA ASN A 146 18.60 4.09 5.94
C ASN A 146 18.85 2.80 6.72
N ASP A 147 20.00 2.72 7.42
CA ASP A 147 20.42 1.52 8.16
C ASP A 147 19.99 1.53 9.65
N ASN A 148 19.37 2.62 10.13
CA ASN A 148 19.04 2.82 11.55
C ASN A 148 17.65 2.31 11.88
N PHE A 149 17.48 1.00 12.11
CA PHE A 149 16.16 0.45 12.41
C PHE A 149 16.11 -0.63 13.49
N ILE A 150 14.94 -0.72 14.12
CA ILE A 150 14.56 -1.80 15.03
C ILE A 150 14.42 -3.08 14.19
N GLU A 151 15.17 -4.11 14.57
CA GLU A 151 15.10 -5.42 13.93
C GLU A 151 13.68 -5.99 14.04
N ASN A 152 13.08 -6.32 12.90
CA ASN A 152 11.76 -6.93 12.84
C ASN A 152 11.80 -8.11 11.85
N ASN A 153 11.48 -9.31 12.36
CA ASN A 153 11.57 -10.57 11.62
C ASN A 153 10.38 -10.84 10.69
N SER A 154 9.51 -9.86 10.45
CA SER A 154 8.37 -10.03 9.54
C SER A 154 8.82 -10.37 8.11
N GLU A 155 8.14 -11.32 7.51
CA GLU A 155 8.41 -11.87 6.19
C GLU A 155 7.24 -11.61 5.22
N PRO A 156 7.51 -11.46 3.92
CA PRO A 156 6.45 -11.40 2.92
C PRO A 156 5.66 -12.71 2.91
N LYS A 157 4.32 -12.62 2.89
CA LYS A 157 3.44 -13.81 2.82
C LYS A 157 3.17 -14.27 1.39
N LEU A 158 3.58 -13.48 0.42
CA LEU A 158 3.53 -13.81 -0.99
C LEU A 158 4.57 -14.87 -1.34
N ARG A 159 4.15 -15.93 -2.03
CA ARG A 159 5.07 -16.89 -2.67
C ARG A 159 5.26 -16.53 -4.13
N LEU A 160 6.51 -16.33 -4.54
CA LEU A 160 6.88 -16.05 -5.92
C LEU A 160 7.35 -17.32 -6.63
N ILE A 161 6.86 -17.52 -7.84
CA ILE A 161 7.42 -18.45 -8.81
C ILE A 161 8.18 -17.60 -9.82
N VAL A 162 9.49 -17.73 -9.85
CA VAL A 162 10.35 -16.96 -10.75
C VAL A 162 10.73 -17.82 -11.95
N LYS A 163 10.60 -17.26 -13.17
CA LYS A 163 11.06 -17.86 -14.41
C LYS A 163 12.04 -16.92 -15.10
N GLY A 164 13.27 -17.36 -15.28
CA GLY A 164 14.38 -16.57 -15.83
C GLY A 164 15.24 -15.91 -14.76
N ASP A 165 15.71 -14.68 -15.01
CA ASP A 165 16.62 -13.95 -14.14
C ASP A 165 15.97 -13.53 -12.83
N ASN A 166 16.79 -13.25 -11.80
CA ASN A 166 16.29 -12.85 -10.49
C ASN A 166 15.65 -11.46 -10.54
N PRO A 167 14.33 -11.33 -10.29
CA PRO A 167 13.63 -10.04 -10.37
C PRO A 167 14.12 -9.00 -9.37
N LYS A 168 14.82 -9.39 -8.29
CA LYS A 168 15.41 -8.44 -7.33
C LYS A 168 16.40 -7.47 -7.95
N ASN A 169 16.99 -7.83 -9.11
CA ASN A 169 17.97 -7.00 -9.79
C ASN A 169 17.33 -5.80 -10.50
N PHE A 170 16.02 -5.83 -10.73
CA PHE A 170 15.31 -4.86 -11.56
C PHE A 170 14.32 -3.98 -10.79
N ILE A 171 13.81 -4.48 -9.65
CA ILE A 171 12.81 -3.77 -8.84
C ILE A 171 13.46 -2.80 -7.84
N TYR A 172 12.68 -1.82 -7.38
CA TYR A 172 13.14 -0.83 -6.42
C TYR A 172 13.61 -1.48 -5.12
N LYS A 173 14.77 -1.00 -4.63
CA LYS A 173 15.47 -1.57 -3.48
C LYS A 173 15.47 -0.61 -2.30
N TYR A 174 15.13 -1.15 -1.12
CA TYR A 174 15.29 -0.52 0.18
C TYR A 174 16.16 -1.42 1.07
N LYS A 175 16.99 -0.82 1.92
CA LYS A 175 17.89 -1.55 2.82
C LYS A 175 17.15 -2.18 3.98
N ASN A 176 16.19 -1.44 4.54
CA ASN A 176 15.44 -1.81 5.74
C ASN A 176 13.94 -1.63 5.55
N LYS A 177 13.18 -1.99 6.59
CA LYS A 177 11.72 -1.90 6.61
C LYS A 177 11.21 -1.34 7.93
N ILE A 178 10.10 -0.60 7.83
CA ILE A 178 9.21 -0.29 8.96
C ILE A 178 7.95 -1.12 8.75
N THR A 179 7.57 -1.90 9.75
CA THR A 179 6.39 -2.76 9.67
C THR A 179 5.61 -2.72 10.98
N SER A 180 4.40 -3.24 10.96
CA SER A 180 3.65 -3.48 12.19
C SER A 180 4.37 -4.48 13.09
N LEU A 181 4.00 -4.53 14.37
CA LEU A 181 4.51 -5.51 15.33
C LEU A 181 4.41 -6.94 14.78
N GLU A 182 5.38 -7.78 15.11
CA GLU A 182 5.49 -9.14 14.57
C GLU A 182 4.27 -10.00 14.86
N ASN A 183 3.68 -9.86 16.05
CA ASN A 183 2.45 -10.57 16.44
C ASN A 183 1.23 -10.15 15.58
N LEU A 184 1.11 -8.87 15.23
CA LEU A 184 0.08 -8.35 14.31
C LEU A 184 0.30 -8.84 12.88
N ASN A 185 1.53 -8.75 12.40
CA ASN A 185 1.90 -9.24 11.07
C ASN A 185 1.67 -10.75 10.93
N SER A 186 1.98 -11.53 11.97
CA SER A 186 1.73 -12.97 11.99
C SER A 186 0.23 -13.29 11.89
N ALA A 187 -0.62 -12.50 12.54
CA ALA A 187 -2.08 -12.67 12.53
C ALA A 187 -2.73 -12.27 11.19
N ALA A 188 -2.19 -11.28 10.47
CA ALA A 188 -2.71 -10.81 9.19
C ALA A 188 -2.61 -11.88 8.09
N LYS A 189 -3.41 -11.78 7.02
CA LYS A 189 -3.39 -12.70 5.86
C LYS A 189 -2.37 -12.29 4.80
N GLY A 190 -1.92 -11.04 4.81
CA GLY A 190 -0.94 -10.50 3.89
C GLY A 190 -0.21 -9.29 4.47
N ILE A 191 0.93 -8.96 3.85
CA ILE A 191 1.71 -7.76 4.16
C ILE A 191 2.15 -7.17 2.82
N GLY A 192 1.87 -5.88 2.58
CA GLY A 192 2.20 -5.23 1.32
C GLY A 192 2.78 -3.84 1.50
N SER A 193 3.66 -3.45 0.57
CA SER A 193 4.36 -2.16 0.66
C SER A 193 3.45 -0.99 0.28
N ILE A 194 3.52 0.06 1.10
CA ILE A 194 2.93 1.39 0.84
C ILE A 194 3.99 2.42 0.44
N SER A 195 5.22 1.98 0.18
CA SER A 195 6.30 2.87 -0.25
C SER A 195 5.96 3.52 -1.59
N LEU A 196 6.12 4.84 -1.67
CA LEU A 196 5.82 5.61 -2.86
C LEU A 196 7.09 6.30 -3.38
N LEU A 197 7.15 6.48 -4.69
CA LEU A 197 8.23 7.14 -5.39
C LEU A 197 7.69 8.39 -6.09
N PRO A 198 7.69 9.54 -5.40
CA PRO A 198 7.22 10.77 -6.03
C PRO A 198 8.16 11.18 -7.15
N ASN A 199 7.61 11.72 -8.23
CA ASN A 199 8.39 12.37 -9.27
C ASN A 199 9.00 13.68 -8.76
N ILE A 200 9.86 14.32 -9.56
CA ILE A 200 10.56 15.56 -9.21
C ILE A 200 9.59 16.70 -8.78
N ASP A 201 8.35 16.66 -9.27
CA ASP A 201 7.29 17.62 -8.94
C ASP A 201 6.42 17.19 -7.76
N GLY A 202 6.78 16.12 -7.05
CA GLY A 202 6.05 15.59 -5.90
C GLY A 202 4.82 14.74 -6.25
N ILE A 203 4.45 14.67 -7.54
CA ILE A 203 3.27 13.90 -7.98
C ILE A 203 3.66 12.44 -8.23
N ILE A 204 2.90 11.51 -7.67
CA ILE A 204 3.10 10.09 -7.85
C ILE A 204 2.35 9.64 -9.10
N ARG A 205 3.06 9.37 -10.21
CA ARG A 205 2.45 8.86 -11.44
C ARG A 205 2.71 7.39 -11.68
N ASN A 206 3.70 6.86 -10.97
CA ASN A 206 4.16 5.50 -11.14
C ASN A 206 4.25 4.80 -9.78
N VAL A 207 3.81 3.55 -9.71
CA VAL A 207 3.86 2.76 -8.48
C VAL A 207 4.47 1.39 -8.79
N PRO A 208 5.55 1.01 -8.10
CA PRO A 208 6.05 -0.34 -8.17
C PRO A 208 5.02 -1.33 -7.60
N ILE A 209 4.88 -2.47 -8.25
CA ILE A 209 4.02 -3.55 -7.75
C ILE A 209 4.78 -4.61 -6.98
N LEU A 210 6.12 -4.61 -7.12
CA LEU A 210 7.05 -5.41 -6.33
C LEU A 210 8.21 -4.53 -5.86
N TYR A 211 8.70 -4.81 -4.66
CA TYR A 211 9.81 -4.12 -4.02
C TYR A 211 10.83 -5.14 -3.51
N ASN A 212 12.11 -4.79 -3.54
CA ASN A 212 13.17 -5.50 -2.85
C ASN A 212 13.46 -4.75 -1.54
N ILE A 213 12.90 -5.20 -0.43
CA ILE A 213 13.09 -4.60 0.89
C ILE A 213 13.82 -5.63 1.76
N ASP A 214 14.94 -5.25 2.35
CA ASP A 214 15.75 -6.12 3.19
C ASP A 214 16.09 -7.45 2.46
N ASN A 215 16.51 -7.30 1.21
CA ASN A 215 16.82 -8.43 0.30
C ASN A 215 15.71 -9.48 0.13
N LYS A 216 14.43 -9.11 0.37
CA LYS A 216 13.23 -9.92 0.17
C LYS A 216 12.28 -9.22 -0.78
N ILE A 217 11.51 -10.00 -1.55
CA ILE A 217 10.54 -9.42 -2.49
C ILE A 217 9.21 -9.25 -1.79
N TRP A 218 8.76 -8.00 -1.71
CA TRP A 218 7.49 -7.59 -1.12
C TRP A 218 6.54 -7.12 -2.21
N PRO A 219 5.26 -7.50 -2.18
CA PRO A 219 4.24 -6.93 -3.05
C PRO A 219 3.88 -5.50 -2.59
N SER A 220 3.34 -4.68 -3.49
CA SER A 220 2.62 -3.47 -3.06
C SER A 220 1.37 -3.84 -2.26
N LEU A 221 0.88 -2.93 -1.40
CA LEU A 221 -0.36 -3.13 -0.65
C LEU A 221 -1.53 -3.50 -1.56
N ALA A 222 -1.65 -2.82 -2.70
CA ALA A 222 -2.69 -3.09 -3.69
C ALA A 222 -2.60 -4.49 -4.29
N LEU A 223 -1.38 -4.94 -4.67
CA LEU A 223 -1.17 -6.28 -5.22
C LEU A 223 -1.49 -7.35 -4.16
N GLU A 224 -1.05 -7.14 -2.92
CA GLU A 224 -1.30 -8.08 -1.83
C GLU A 224 -2.79 -8.14 -1.46
N ALA A 225 -3.48 -6.99 -1.46
CA ALA A 225 -4.92 -6.96 -1.27
C ALA A 225 -5.66 -7.78 -2.34
N VAL A 226 -5.31 -7.60 -3.61
CA VAL A 226 -5.88 -8.40 -4.71
C VAL A 226 -5.55 -9.89 -4.54
N ARG A 227 -4.32 -10.24 -4.14
CA ARG A 227 -3.92 -11.62 -3.89
C ARG A 227 -4.77 -12.27 -2.79
N VAL A 228 -4.92 -11.61 -1.66
CA VAL A 228 -5.72 -12.10 -0.53
C VAL A 228 -7.20 -12.17 -0.89
N ALA A 229 -7.75 -11.14 -1.55
CA ALA A 229 -9.14 -11.11 -2.00
C ALA A 229 -9.50 -12.26 -2.94
N THR A 230 -8.56 -12.65 -3.83
CA THR A 230 -8.77 -13.73 -4.81
C THR A 230 -8.35 -15.12 -4.31
N GLY A 231 -7.85 -15.22 -3.08
CA GLY A 231 -7.37 -16.49 -2.50
C GLY A 231 -6.13 -17.06 -3.21
N GLN A 232 -5.38 -16.22 -3.94
CA GLN A 232 -4.19 -16.69 -4.65
C GLN A 232 -3.02 -16.89 -3.68
N LYS A 233 -2.31 -18.01 -3.86
CA LYS A 233 -1.12 -18.33 -3.05
C LYS A 233 0.18 -17.86 -3.71
N ASN A 234 0.27 -17.95 -5.04
CA ASN A 234 1.50 -17.75 -5.79
C ASN A 234 1.33 -16.64 -6.82
N LEU A 235 2.41 -15.92 -7.09
CA LEU A 235 2.54 -14.99 -8.20
C LEU A 235 3.66 -15.51 -9.12
N LEU A 236 3.44 -15.50 -10.44
CA LEU A 236 4.47 -15.86 -11.41
C LEU A 236 5.13 -14.58 -11.94
N VAL A 237 6.43 -14.46 -11.75
CA VAL A 237 7.25 -13.38 -12.32
C VAL A 237 8.17 -13.97 -13.36
N GLN A 238 8.08 -13.46 -14.58
CA GLN A 238 8.99 -13.82 -15.66
C GLN A 238 9.91 -12.65 -15.95
N SER A 239 11.22 -12.87 -15.95
CA SER A 239 12.25 -11.87 -16.19
C SER A 239 13.39 -12.43 -17.07
N ASP A 240 14.12 -11.55 -17.74
CA ASP A 240 15.35 -11.85 -18.46
C ASP A 240 16.39 -10.76 -18.18
N LYS A 241 17.55 -10.80 -18.88
CA LYS A 241 18.64 -9.83 -18.75
C LYS A 241 18.22 -8.36 -18.92
N ASN A 242 17.08 -8.08 -19.53
CA ASN A 242 16.57 -6.72 -19.77
C ASN A 242 15.54 -6.27 -18.73
N GLY A 243 15.12 -7.15 -17.81
CA GLY A 243 14.16 -6.82 -16.77
C GLY A 243 12.95 -7.75 -16.68
N ILE A 244 11.91 -7.27 -16.01
CA ILE A 244 10.64 -7.98 -15.84
C ILE A 244 9.87 -7.96 -17.16
N LYS A 245 9.48 -9.15 -17.65
CA LYS A 245 8.67 -9.32 -18.86
C LYS A 245 7.19 -9.43 -18.56
N SER A 246 6.86 -10.11 -17.48
CA SER A 246 5.47 -10.24 -17.06
C SER A 246 5.35 -10.60 -15.60
N ILE A 247 4.30 -10.07 -14.96
CA ILE A 247 3.85 -10.46 -13.64
C ILE A 247 2.45 -11.02 -13.82
N LYS A 248 2.26 -12.30 -13.45
CA LYS A 248 1.02 -13.02 -13.71
C LYS A 248 0.37 -13.49 -12.42
N THR A 249 -0.89 -13.20 -12.31
CA THR A 249 -1.79 -13.89 -11.39
C THR A 249 -2.38 -15.11 -12.10
N ARG A 250 -3.13 -15.95 -11.40
CA ARG A 250 -3.77 -17.14 -12.01
C ARG A 250 -4.65 -16.78 -13.23
N LYS A 251 -5.28 -15.62 -13.22
CA LYS A 251 -6.27 -15.22 -14.25
C LYS A 251 -5.78 -14.07 -15.14
N ASN A 252 -4.87 -13.23 -14.67
CA ASN A 252 -4.54 -11.97 -15.34
C ASN A 252 -3.02 -11.75 -15.42
N ILE A 253 -2.61 -11.06 -16.50
CA ILE A 253 -1.27 -10.47 -16.62
C ILE A 253 -1.38 -9.04 -16.11
N ILE A 254 -0.50 -8.66 -15.19
CA ILE A 254 -0.40 -7.29 -14.69
C ILE A 254 0.57 -6.56 -15.62
N PRO A 255 0.11 -5.55 -16.36
CA PRO A 255 0.97 -4.77 -17.22
C PRO A 255 1.92 -3.94 -16.37
N SER A 256 3.22 -4.15 -16.52
CA SER A 256 4.28 -3.36 -15.87
C SER A 256 5.41 -3.10 -16.85
N ASP A 257 6.25 -2.12 -16.52
CA ASP A 257 7.51 -1.94 -17.21
C ASP A 257 8.56 -2.99 -16.78
N GLN A 258 9.77 -2.85 -17.30
CA GLN A 258 10.90 -3.75 -17.00
C GLN A 258 11.34 -3.72 -15.53
N ASN A 259 10.94 -2.71 -14.76
CA ASN A 259 11.24 -2.56 -13.33
C ASN A 259 10.05 -2.96 -12.44
N GLY A 260 9.00 -3.53 -13.01
CA GLY A 260 7.80 -3.91 -12.27
C GLY A 260 6.96 -2.72 -11.83
N VAL A 261 6.99 -1.61 -12.56
CA VAL A 261 6.28 -0.37 -12.26
C VAL A 261 5.05 -0.22 -13.15
N ILE A 262 3.96 0.25 -12.58
CA ILE A 262 2.72 0.56 -13.30
C ILE A 262 2.42 2.06 -13.27
N ASN A 263 1.78 2.56 -14.32
CA ASN A 263 1.28 3.94 -14.34
C ASN A 263 -0.03 4.03 -13.57
N VAL A 264 -0.09 4.95 -12.61
CA VAL A 264 -1.31 5.24 -11.85
C VAL A 264 -2.32 5.95 -12.74
N LYS A 265 -3.53 5.45 -12.71
CA LYS A 265 -4.66 6.05 -13.41
C LYS A 265 -5.57 6.77 -12.41
N TYR A 266 -5.28 8.04 -12.20
CA TYR A 266 -6.05 8.87 -11.27
C TYR A 266 -7.51 9.05 -11.73
N LYS A 267 -8.40 9.06 -10.76
CA LYS A 267 -9.82 9.39 -10.94
C LYS A 267 -10.17 10.63 -10.15
N LYS A 268 -11.24 11.31 -10.55
CA LYS A 268 -11.82 12.37 -9.72
C LYS A 268 -12.29 11.78 -8.40
N PHE A 269 -12.15 12.56 -7.35
CA PHE A 269 -12.72 12.24 -6.05
C PHE A 269 -14.23 11.98 -6.19
N ASP A 270 -14.70 10.87 -5.64
CA ASP A 270 -16.12 10.54 -5.55
C ASP A 270 -16.44 10.11 -4.13
N LYS A 271 -17.19 10.95 -3.42
CA LYS A 271 -17.61 10.74 -2.04
C LYS A 271 -18.34 9.40 -1.83
N LYS A 272 -18.94 8.85 -2.89
CA LYS A 272 -19.60 7.53 -2.83
C LYS A 272 -18.65 6.39 -2.50
N ASN A 273 -17.37 6.54 -2.74
CA ASN A 273 -16.36 5.52 -2.41
C ASN A 273 -15.83 5.62 -0.99
N TYR A 274 -16.21 6.64 -0.21
CA TYR A 274 -15.69 6.93 1.13
C TYR A 274 -16.77 6.73 2.17
N ILE A 275 -16.47 6.03 3.27
CA ILE A 275 -17.31 5.88 4.46
C ILE A 275 -16.48 6.34 5.65
N SER A 276 -17.04 7.23 6.48
CA SER A 276 -16.39 7.65 7.72
C SER A 276 -16.16 6.46 8.66
N ALA A 277 -14.99 6.36 9.29
CA ALA A 277 -14.69 5.27 10.22
C ALA A 277 -15.67 5.20 11.38
N VAL A 278 -16.16 6.35 11.88
CA VAL A 278 -17.18 6.39 12.93
C VAL A 278 -18.53 5.82 12.46
N ASP A 279 -18.86 5.94 11.18
CA ASP A 279 -20.08 5.33 10.64
C ASP A 279 -19.97 3.80 10.59
N ILE A 280 -18.79 3.26 10.30
CA ILE A 280 -18.52 1.82 10.41
C ILE A 280 -18.68 1.35 11.87
N ILE A 281 -18.12 2.08 12.84
CA ILE A 281 -18.22 1.75 14.27
C ILE A 281 -19.68 1.72 14.75
N ASN A 282 -20.52 2.60 14.21
CA ASN A 282 -21.92 2.73 14.59
C ASN A 282 -22.87 1.92 13.69
N ASN A 283 -22.34 1.13 12.74
CA ASN A 283 -23.14 0.40 11.72
C ASN A 283 -24.09 1.30 10.92
N ASN A 284 -23.71 2.54 10.66
CA ASN A 284 -24.51 3.53 9.95
C ASN A 284 -24.01 3.72 8.50
N PHE A 285 -24.14 2.68 7.68
CA PHE A 285 -23.71 2.69 6.28
C PHE A 285 -24.51 1.69 5.42
N ASP A 286 -24.47 1.87 4.11
CA ASP A 286 -25.06 0.91 3.17
C ASP A 286 -24.15 -0.33 3.03
N GLN A 287 -24.70 -1.49 3.37
CA GLN A 287 -24.04 -2.81 3.34
C GLN A 287 -23.48 -3.16 1.95
N LYS A 288 -24.16 -2.76 0.87
CA LYS A 288 -23.72 -2.98 -0.52
C LYS A 288 -22.38 -2.33 -0.84
N ARG A 289 -21.95 -1.39 0.00
CA ARG A 289 -20.65 -0.72 -0.13
C ARG A 289 -19.50 -1.53 0.46
N ILE A 290 -19.79 -2.59 1.22
CA ILE A 290 -18.81 -3.46 1.87
C ILE A 290 -18.78 -4.86 1.22
N GLU A 291 -19.95 -5.39 0.89
CA GLU A 291 -20.08 -6.76 0.40
C GLU A 291 -19.27 -6.98 -0.89
N ASN A 292 -18.39 -8.01 -0.85
CA ASN A 292 -17.49 -8.37 -1.95
C ASN A 292 -16.57 -7.24 -2.44
N LYS A 293 -16.31 -6.20 -1.62
CA LYS A 293 -15.38 -5.09 -1.94
C LYS A 293 -14.02 -5.30 -1.32
N ILE A 294 -13.04 -4.62 -1.89
CA ILE A 294 -11.75 -4.35 -1.26
C ILE A 294 -11.95 -3.12 -0.39
N ILE A 295 -11.68 -3.23 0.89
CA ILE A 295 -11.79 -2.12 1.83
C ILE A 295 -10.39 -1.60 2.13
N LEU A 296 -10.18 -0.30 1.95
CA LEU A 296 -8.96 0.39 2.37
C LEU A 296 -9.28 1.23 3.59
N ILE A 297 -8.48 1.12 4.65
CA ILE A 297 -8.62 1.90 5.89
C ILE A 297 -7.41 2.82 6.02
N GLY A 298 -7.65 4.12 6.05
CA GLY A 298 -6.60 5.14 6.14
C GLY A 298 -7.16 6.54 6.24
N SER A 299 -6.31 7.56 6.07
CA SER A 299 -6.66 8.98 6.09
C SER A 299 -6.09 9.70 4.87
#